data_49f21ea2189f7a99437afc856c7e623c
#
_entry.id   49f21ea2189f7a99437afc856c7e623c
#
_cell.length_a   1.000
_cell.length_b   1.000
_cell.length_c   1.000
_cell.angle_alpha   90.00
_cell.angle_beta   90.00
_cell.angle_gamma   90.00
#
_symmetry.space_group_name_H-M   'P 1'
#
loop_
_entity.id
_entity.type
_entity.pdbx_description
1 polymer ?
#
loop_
_entity_poly.entity_id
_entity_poly.type
_entity_poly.pdbx_seq_one_letter_code
_entity_poly.pdbx_strand_id
1 'polypeptide(L)'
;MESPIKFEEVDIATILKTLPHRYPFLLIDRVINIRADYSGIGVKNVTINEPAFQGHFPERPVYPGVLMIEGMAQTAGVIGITSVEGTEKPRAVYFLTIDKCKFRKPVMPGDIVEY
;
A
#
# COMPACT_ATOMS: atom_id res chain seq x y z
N MET A 1 -2.51 -30.94 -17.34
CA MET A 1 -3.02 -29.60 -17.69
C MET A 1 -2.95 -28.72 -16.46
N GLU A 2 -2.14 -27.66 -16.51
CA GLU A 2 -2.02 -26.77 -15.39
C GLU A 2 -3.24 -25.87 -15.30
N SER A 3 -3.74 -25.68 -14.07
CA SER A 3 -4.81 -24.72 -13.86
C SER A 3 -4.29 -23.31 -14.12
N PRO A 4 -5.09 -22.43 -14.72
CA PRO A 4 -4.68 -21.04 -14.90
C PRO A 4 -4.40 -20.40 -13.55
N ILE A 5 -3.37 -19.55 -13.51
CA ILE A 5 -3.06 -18.78 -12.31
C ILE A 5 -4.22 -17.83 -12.03
N LYS A 6 -4.79 -17.96 -10.84
CA LYS A 6 -5.83 -17.04 -10.38
C LYS A 6 -5.20 -15.88 -9.64
N PHE A 7 -5.55 -14.68 -10.06
CA PHE A 7 -5.19 -13.46 -9.34
C PHE A 7 -6.37 -13.05 -8.47
N GLU A 8 -6.07 -12.72 -7.24
CA GLU A 8 -7.06 -12.26 -6.29
C GLU A 8 -6.97 -10.75 -6.12
N GLU A 9 -8.03 -10.20 -5.61
CA GLU A 9 -8.16 -8.77 -5.38
C GLU A 9 -8.71 -8.55 -3.98
N VAL A 10 -8.18 -7.53 -3.28
CA VAL A 10 -8.63 -7.16 -1.94
C VAL A 10 -9.12 -5.73 -1.99
N ASP A 11 -10.37 -5.52 -1.60
CA ASP A 11 -10.99 -4.22 -1.54
C ASP A 11 -10.70 -3.50 -0.21
N ILE A 12 -11.14 -2.24 -0.12
CA ILE A 12 -10.90 -1.43 1.07
C ILE A 12 -11.53 -2.03 2.33
N ALA A 13 -12.69 -2.64 2.22
CA ALA A 13 -13.35 -3.24 3.38
C ALA A 13 -12.50 -4.35 3.99
N THR A 14 -11.89 -5.18 3.15
CA THR A 14 -11.01 -6.25 3.59
C THR A 14 -9.68 -5.70 4.11
N ILE A 15 -9.13 -4.66 3.45
CA ILE A 15 -7.92 -3.98 3.93
C ILE A 15 -8.12 -3.47 5.35
N LEU A 16 -9.25 -2.84 5.64
CA LEU A 16 -9.55 -2.33 6.97
C LEU A 16 -9.63 -3.42 8.04
N LYS A 17 -9.99 -4.64 7.66
CA LYS A 17 -10.00 -5.80 8.57
C LYS A 17 -8.63 -6.42 8.72
N THR A 18 -7.74 -6.18 7.77
CA THR A 18 -6.44 -6.84 7.68
C THR A 18 -5.34 -6.01 8.34
N LEU A 19 -5.33 -4.70 8.07
CA LEU A 19 -4.33 -3.78 8.59
C LEU A 19 -4.88 -2.97 9.77
N PRO A 20 -4.04 -2.68 10.79
CA PRO A 20 -4.44 -1.82 11.90
C PRO A 20 -4.45 -0.34 11.53
N HIS A 21 -3.80 0.02 10.43
CA HIS A 21 -3.65 1.42 10.01
C HIS A 21 -4.99 2.09 9.75
N ARG A 22 -5.08 3.36 10.10
CA ARG A 22 -6.27 4.19 9.86
C ARG A 22 -5.84 5.57 9.39
N TYR A 23 -6.80 6.33 8.89
CA TYR A 23 -6.55 7.71 8.49
C TYR A 23 -5.76 8.46 9.57
N PRO A 24 -4.73 9.21 9.25
CA PRO A 24 -4.25 9.53 7.89
C PRO A 24 -3.15 8.59 7.37
N PHE A 25 -2.91 7.47 8.02
CA PHE A 25 -1.79 6.58 7.74
C PHE A 25 -2.16 5.28 7.00
N LEU A 26 -3.39 5.13 6.58
CA LEU A 26 -3.76 4.06 5.67
C LEU A 26 -3.50 4.54 4.25
N LEU A 27 -2.52 3.96 3.58
CA LEU A 27 -1.95 4.50 2.35
C LEU A 27 -2.19 3.64 1.10
N ILE A 28 -3.16 2.72 1.17
CA ILE A 28 -3.58 1.93 0.02
C ILE A 28 -5.10 1.86 -0.02
N ASP A 29 -5.64 1.84 -1.23
CA ASP A 29 -7.08 1.78 -1.45
C ASP A 29 -7.55 0.40 -1.85
N ARG A 30 -6.70 -0.35 -2.54
CA ARG A 30 -6.96 -1.74 -2.94
C ARG A 30 -5.66 -2.44 -3.25
N VAL A 31 -5.68 -3.76 -3.24
CA VAL A 31 -4.55 -4.57 -3.71
C VAL A 31 -5.09 -5.48 -4.80
N ILE A 32 -4.47 -5.45 -5.96
CA ILE A 32 -4.92 -6.19 -7.14
C ILE A 32 -3.85 -7.16 -7.61
N ASN A 33 -4.25 -8.07 -8.48
CA ASN A 33 -3.36 -9.04 -9.10
C ASN A 33 -2.53 -9.83 -8.08
N ILE A 34 -3.15 -10.20 -6.97
CA ILE A 34 -2.48 -10.95 -5.92
C ILE A 34 -2.26 -12.39 -6.39
N ARG A 35 -1.00 -12.77 -6.37
CA ARG A 35 -0.59 -14.16 -6.53
C ARG A 35 -0.11 -14.61 -5.15
N ALA A 36 -0.89 -15.49 -4.52
CA ALA A 36 -0.79 -15.81 -3.10
C ALA A 36 0.64 -15.89 -2.56
N ASP A 37 0.92 -15.05 -1.56
CA ASP A 37 2.22 -14.94 -0.86
C ASP A 37 3.45 -14.77 -1.77
N TYR A 38 3.23 -14.31 -2.99
CA TYR A 38 4.31 -14.11 -3.95
C TYR A 38 4.37 -12.68 -4.47
N SER A 39 3.25 -12.13 -4.92
CA SER A 39 3.23 -10.79 -5.49
C SER A 39 1.84 -10.17 -5.45
N GLY A 40 1.79 -8.88 -5.65
CA GLY A 40 0.56 -8.11 -5.75
C GLY A 40 0.88 -6.67 -6.06
N ILE A 41 -0.14 -5.91 -6.40
CA ILE A 41 -0.03 -4.49 -6.71
C ILE A 41 -0.94 -3.72 -5.77
N GLY A 42 -0.35 -2.89 -4.90
CA GLY A 42 -1.10 -1.95 -4.08
C GLY A 42 -1.45 -0.72 -4.91
N VAL A 43 -2.68 -0.27 -4.81
CA VAL A 43 -3.17 0.89 -5.55
C VAL A 43 -3.53 1.99 -4.56
N LYS A 44 -3.02 3.18 -4.79
CA LYS A 44 -3.37 4.38 -4.04
C LYS A 44 -3.82 5.48 -4.97
N ASN A 45 -5.01 6.01 -4.70
CA ASN A 45 -5.50 7.22 -5.36
C ASN A 45 -5.03 8.43 -4.54
N VAL A 46 -4.19 9.25 -5.13
CA VAL A 46 -3.64 10.43 -4.47
C VAL A 46 -4.57 11.61 -4.70
N THR A 47 -5.03 12.23 -3.61
CA THR A 47 -5.91 13.39 -3.68
C THR A 47 -5.30 14.56 -2.93
N ILE A 48 -5.62 15.79 -3.37
CA ILE A 48 -5.22 16.99 -2.63
C ILE A 48 -5.79 17.02 -1.20
N ASN A 49 -6.83 16.25 -0.97
CA ASN A 49 -7.50 16.18 0.33
C ASN A 49 -6.80 15.21 1.29
N GLU A 50 -5.47 15.27 1.32
CA GLU A 50 -4.65 14.48 2.24
C GLU A 50 -3.82 15.39 3.13
N PRO A 51 -3.70 15.07 4.43
CA PRO A 51 -2.98 15.94 5.38
C PRO A 51 -1.54 16.24 5.00
N ALA A 52 -0.85 15.31 4.34
CA ALA A 52 0.55 15.49 3.96
C ALA A 52 0.78 16.72 3.09
N PHE A 53 -0.19 17.07 2.24
CA PHE A 53 -0.05 18.20 1.33
C PHE A 53 -0.18 19.56 2.01
N GLN A 54 -0.62 19.62 3.26
CA GLN A 54 -0.65 20.87 4.02
C GLN A 54 0.75 21.38 4.32
N GLY A 55 1.71 20.47 4.44
CA GLY A 55 3.08 20.84 4.76
C GLY A 55 4.12 20.46 3.70
N HIS A 56 3.77 19.61 2.74
CA HIS A 56 4.75 19.05 1.79
C HIS A 56 4.27 19.21 0.33
N PHE A 57 4.13 20.35 -0.25
CA PHE A 57 4.38 21.70 0.30
C PHE A 57 3.17 22.58 0.01
N PRO A 58 2.89 23.62 0.79
CA PRO A 58 1.65 24.41 0.63
C PRO A 58 1.41 24.95 -0.77
N GLU A 59 2.44 25.43 -1.45
CA GLU A 59 2.33 26.02 -2.79
C GLU A 59 2.60 25.02 -3.92
N ARG A 60 3.15 23.86 -3.58
CA ARG A 60 3.49 22.83 -4.56
C ARG A 60 3.33 21.44 -3.94
N PRO A 61 2.14 20.86 -4.02
CA PRO A 61 1.89 19.57 -3.39
C PRO A 61 2.66 18.45 -4.11
N VAL A 62 3.49 17.74 -3.35
CA VAL A 62 4.23 16.56 -3.80
C VAL A 62 4.02 15.48 -2.75
N TYR A 63 3.62 14.29 -3.20
CA TYR A 63 3.42 13.18 -2.29
C TYR A 63 4.77 12.71 -1.73
N PRO A 64 4.93 12.69 -0.39
CA PRO A 64 6.21 12.32 0.20
C PRO A 64 6.67 10.92 -0.18
N GLY A 65 7.92 10.81 -0.67
CA GLY A 65 8.47 9.52 -1.08
C GLY A 65 8.50 8.49 0.05
N VAL A 66 8.75 8.94 1.28
CA VAL A 66 8.76 8.04 2.44
C VAL A 66 7.39 7.41 2.68
N LEU A 67 6.30 8.08 2.31
CA LEU A 67 4.95 7.52 2.41
C LEU A 67 4.69 6.49 1.31
N MET A 68 5.35 6.60 0.16
CA MET A 68 5.28 5.55 -0.86
C MET A 68 5.93 4.25 -0.37
N ILE A 69 7.03 4.35 0.36
CA ILE A 69 7.67 3.19 0.98
C ILE A 69 6.72 2.57 2.01
N GLU A 70 6.06 3.39 2.81
CA GLU A 70 5.07 2.90 3.77
C GLU A 70 3.90 2.20 3.06
N GLY A 71 3.43 2.77 1.95
CA GLY A 71 2.38 2.14 1.13
C GLY A 71 2.81 0.78 0.57
N MET A 72 4.05 0.65 0.15
CA MET A 72 4.62 -0.64 -0.28
C MET A 72 4.61 -1.66 0.85
N ALA A 73 4.97 -1.24 2.06
CA ALA A 73 4.97 -2.11 3.23
C ALA A 73 3.56 -2.56 3.59
N GLN A 74 2.59 -1.65 3.51
CA GLN A 74 1.19 -1.98 3.76
C GLN A 74 0.66 -2.97 2.71
N THR A 75 1.02 -2.78 1.46
CA THR A 75 0.68 -3.71 0.37
C THR A 75 1.25 -5.09 0.66
N ALA A 76 2.52 -5.17 1.02
CA ALA A 76 3.17 -6.42 1.37
C ALA A 76 2.49 -7.08 2.58
N GLY A 77 2.09 -6.27 3.56
CA GLY A 77 1.36 -6.74 4.73
C GLY A 77 0.01 -7.38 4.37
N VAL A 78 -0.74 -6.74 3.48
CA VAL A 78 -2.01 -7.29 3.00
C VAL A 78 -1.78 -8.63 2.29
N ILE A 79 -0.81 -8.70 1.39
CA ILE A 79 -0.50 -9.92 0.66
C ILE A 79 -0.12 -11.05 1.64
N GLY A 80 0.75 -10.76 2.59
CA GLY A 80 1.21 -11.75 3.55
C GLY A 80 0.09 -12.22 4.49
N ILE A 81 -0.69 -11.29 5.04
CA ILE A 81 -1.74 -11.62 6.01
C ILE A 81 -2.89 -12.39 5.34
N THR A 82 -3.30 -11.98 4.14
CA THR A 82 -4.38 -12.67 3.43
C THR A 82 -3.98 -14.06 2.96
N SER A 83 -2.68 -14.32 2.84
CA SER A 83 -2.16 -15.62 2.43
C SER A 83 -2.03 -16.60 3.60
N VAL A 84 -2.13 -16.12 4.85
CA VAL A 84 -2.02 -16.95 6.05
C VAL A 84 -3.37 -17.55 6.40
N GLU A 85 -3.43 -18.88 6.44
CA GLU A 85 -4.58 -19.60 6.94
C GLU A 85 -4.39 -19.82 8.44
N GLY A 86 -5.35 -19.40 9.24
CA GLY A 86 -5.31 -19.61 10.68
C GLY A 86 -5.71 -18.38 11.48
N THR A 87 -5.66 -18.52 12.80
CA THR A 87 -6.17 -17.51 13.73
C THR A 87 -5.13 -16.49 14.17
N GLU A 88 -3.84 -16.82 14.01
CA GLU A 88 -2.77 -15.93 14.43
C GLU A 88 -2.25 -15.12 13.24
N LYS A 89 -2.80 -13.92 13.08
CA LYS A 89 -2.34 -12.97 12.08
C LYS A 89 -1.51 -11.89 12.77
N PRO A 90 -0.39 -11.45 12.16
CA PRO A 90 0.36 -10.33 12.71
C PRO A 90 -0.51 -9.09 12.80
N ARG A 91 -0.34 -8.32 13.88
CA ARG A 91 -1.12 -7.10 14.13
C ARG A 91 -0.46 -5.85 13.59
N ALA A 92 0.84 -5.89 13.42
CA ALA A 92 1.61 -4.73 12.98
C ALA A 92 2.88 -5.15 12.27
N VAL A 93 3.35 -4.30 11.39
CA VAL A 93 4.62 -4.48 10.68
C VAL A 93 5.50 -3.26 10.96
N TYR A 94 6.73 -3.51 11.35
CA TYR A 94 7.71 -2.45 11.64
C TYR A 94 8.87 -2.55 10.68
N PHE A 95 9.35 -1.40 10.22
CA PHE A 95 10.58 -1.36 9.44
C PHE A 95 11.79 -1.56 10.33
N LEU A 96 12.72 -2.41 9.88
CA LEU A 96 14.04 -2.51 10.48
C LEU A 96 15.07 -1.75 9.67
N THR A 97 14.99 -1.85 8.34
CA THR A 97 15.90 -1.14 7.44
C THR A 97 15.19 -0.76 6.16
N ILE A 98 15.71 0.27 5.51
CA ILE A 98 15.31 0.69 4.18
C ILE A 98 16.60 0.92 3.40
N ASP A 99 16.85 0.08 2.38
CA ASP A 99 18.07 0.12 1.60
C ASP A 99 17.78 0.36 0.11
N LYS A 100 18.72 1.01 -0.57
CA LYS A 100 18.72 1.15 -2.03
C LYS A 100 17.40 1.69 -2.58
N CYS A 101 16.89 2.74 -1.97
CA CYS A 101 15.65 3.37 -2.41
C CYS A 101 15.95 4.64 -3.21
N LYS A 102 15.32 4.77 -4.38
CA LYS A 102 15.45 5.96 -5.23
C LYS A 102 14.08 6.44 -5.66
N PHE A 103 13.89 7.76 -5.61
CA PHE A 103 12.66 8.41 -6.07
C PHE A 103 13.00 9.19 -7.35
N ARG A 104 12.43 8.78 -8.49
CA ARG A 104 12.80 9.32 -9.80
C ARG A 104 11.73 10.20 -10.41
N LYS A 105 10.51 10.11 -9.94
CA LYS A 105 9.38 10.85 -10.49
C LYS A 105 8.49 11.33 -9.35
N PRO A 106 8.15 12.63 -9.33
CA PRO A 106 7.24 13.13 -8.30
C PRO A 106 5.82 12.59 -8.51
N VAL A 107 5.15 12.34 -7.39
CA VAL A 107 3.73 11.96 -7.36
C VAL A 107 2.95 13.17 -6.84
N MET A 108 1.88 13.51 -7.52
CA MET A 108 1.09 14.70 -7.25
C MET A 108 -0.39 14.35 -7.09
N PRO A 109 -1.18 15.25 -6.47
CA PRO A 109 -2.63 15.04 -6.39
C PRO A 109 -3.23 14.80 -7.77
N GLY A 110 -4.10 13.80 -7.86
CA GLY A 110 -4.70 13.34 -9.12
C GLY A 110 -4.04 12.10 -9.69
N ASP A 111 -2.86 11.74 -9.20
CA ASP A 111 -2.17 10.54 -9.67
C ASP A 111 -2.72 9.28 -9.02
N ILE A 112 -2.62 8.18 -9.75
CA ILE A 112 -2.85 6.84 -9.22
C ILE A 112 -1.48 6.18 -9.10
N VAL A 113 -1.14 5.75 -7.89
CA VAL A 113 0.14 5.10 -7.61
C VAL A 113 -0.07 3.60 -7.52
N GLU A 114 0.77 2.86 -8.21
CA GLU A 114 0.84 1.41 -8.09
C GLU A 114 2.16 1.03 -7.42
N TYR A 115 2.00 0.34 -6.31
CA TYR A 115 3.16 -0.14 -5.55
C TYR A 115 3.57 -1.55 -5.95
#